data_28e21d115ca77c1d1a8ffbdb735d6725
#
_entry.id   28e21d115ca77c1d1a8ffbdb735d6725
#
_cell.length_a   1.000
_cell.length_b   1.000
_cell.length_c   1.000
_cell.angle_alpha   90.00
_cell.angle_beta   90.00
_cell.angle_gamma   90.00
#
_symmetry.space_group_name_H-M   'P 1'
#
loop_
_entity.id
_entity.type
_entity.pdbx_description
1 polymer ?
#
loop_
_entity_poly.entity_id
_entity_poly.type
_entity_poly.pdbx_seq_one_letter_code
_entity_poly.pdbx_strand_id
1 'polypeptide(L)'
;MHKVIFYSEGKKAAAYLCCMLKKSMDELQRLNREEFREAVKFPITVVLDNVRSMHNVGSVFRTADAFMVEKICLCGYTPKPPHRDIQKTALGATETVSWEACENAAKKIQSLQKEGYLTFAVEQTKNSVSLEDLPLTGIQKIALVFGNEAEGVSEDCIQACGAAIEIPQFGSKHSFNISVSAGIVLWEVYKKMQA
;
A
#
# COMPACT_ATOMS: atom_id res chain seq x y z
N MET A 1 22.79 -21.30 7.28
CA MET A 1 22.96 -20.91 5.87
C MET A 1 22.06 -21.83 5.04
N HIS A 2 20.86 -21.38 4.71
CA HIS A 2 19.86 -22.23 4.02
C HIS A 2 19.87 -21.86 2.53
N LYS A 3 20.32 -22.79 1.69
CA LYS A 3 20.28 -22.63 0.23
C LYS A 3 18.89 -22.97 -0.28
N VAL A 4 18.21 -22.01 -0.88
CA VAL A 4 17.06 -22.26 -1.75
C VAL A 4 17.61 -22.72 -3.11
N ILE A 5 17.31 -23.93 -3.53
CA ILE A 5 17.74 -24.48 -4.82
C ILE A 5 16.55 -24.41 -5.76
N PHE A 6 16.66 -23.60 -6.82
CA PHE A 6 15.74 -23.62 -7.96
C PHE A 6 16.17 -24.72 -8.93
N TYR A 7 15.23 -25.50 -9.43
CA TYR A 7 15.49 -26.58 -10.38
C TYR A 7 15.80 -26.02 -11.76
N SER A 8 16.95 -26.44 -12.34
CA SER A 8 17.17 -26.42 -13.79
C SER A 8 17.06 -27.85 -14.31
N GLU A 9 16.40 -28.03 -15.43
CA GLU A 9 16.19 -29.33 -16.05
C GLU A 9 17.52 -30.08 -16.28
N GLY A 10 17.57 -31.34 -15.85
CA GLY A 10 18.57 -32.29 -16.28
C GLY A 10 19.49 -32.95 -15.27
N LYS A 11 19.39 -32.66 -13.96
CA LYS A 11 20.18 -33.40 -12.94
C LYS A 11 19.29 -33.97 -11.83
N LYS A 12 19.51 -35.25 -11.49
CA LYS A 12 18.79 -35.98 -10.43
C LYS A 12 18.73 -35.13 -9.18
N ALA A 13 17.52 -34.71 -8.83
CA ALA A 13 17.24 -33.91 -7.65
C ALA A 13 17.51 -34.76 -6.39
N ALA A 14 18.53 -34.40 -5.63
CA ALA A 14 18.59 -34.80 -4.23
C ALA A 14 17.49 -34.02 -3.51
N ALA A 15 16.45 -34.70 -3.07
CA ALA A 15 15.39 -34.10 -2.25
C ALA A 15 15.98 -33.77 -0.88
N TYR A 16 16.36 -32.51 -0.72
CA TYR A 16 16.57 -31.99 0.64
C TYR A 16 15.18 -31.79 1.25
N LEU A 17 14.81 -32.66 2.16
CA LEU A 17 13.67 -32.46 3.04
C LEU A 17 14.01 -31.26 3.94
N CYS A 18 13.84 -30.04 3.44
CA CYS A 18 13.94 -28.85 4.25
C CYS A 18 12.68 -28.84 5.12
N CYS A 19 12.85 -29.13 6.42
CA CYS A 19 11.77 -29.01 7.38
C CYS A 19 11.41 -27.52 7.50
N MET A 20 10.39 -27.07 6.76
CA MET A 20 9.88 -25.72 6.85
C MET A 20 9.11 -25.54 8.16
N LEU A 21 9.77 -24.99 9.15
CA LEU A 21 9.17 -24.64 10.44
C LEU A 21 8.65 -23.20 10.39
N LYS A 22 7.48 -22.97 10.99
CA LYS A 22 6.98 -21.61 11.21
C LYS A 22 7.86 -20.91 12.23
N LYS A 23 8.23 -19.67 11.92
CA LYS A 23 8.90 -18.80 12.90
C LYS A 23 7.96 -18.50 14.06
N SER A 24 8.46 -18.53 15.28
CA SER A 24 7.75 -18.00 16.45
C SER A 24 7.64 -16.48 16.39
N MET A 25 6.81 -15.90 17.24
CA MET A 25 6.68 -14.44 17.33
C MET A 25 8.01 -13.77 17.71
N ASP A 26 8.77 -14.36 18.61
CA ASP A 26 10.08 -13.86 19.04
C ASP A 26 11.11 -13.89 17.90
N GLU A 27 11.10 -14.95 17.10
CA GLU A 27 11.98 -15.06 15.93
C GLU A 27 11.64 -14.06 14.81
N LEU A 28 10.42 -13.52 14.80
CA LEU A 28 10.01 -12.50 13.82
C LEU A 28 10.57 -11.11 14.15
N GLN A 29 11.01 -10.87 15.39
CA GLN A 29 11.60 -9.60 15.87
C GLN A 29 10.74 -8.38 15.44
N ARG A 30 9.41 -8.47 15.63
CA ARG A 30 8.50 -7.37 15.29
C ARG A 30 8.67 -6.25 16.30
N LEU A 31 8.69 -5.01 15.77
CA LEU A 31 8.72 -3.81 16.61
C LEU A 31 7.48 -3.76 17.50
N ASN A 32 7.65 -3.32 18.73
CA ASN A 32 6.53 -2.93 19.58
C ASN A 32 5.96 -1.58 19.12
N ARG A 33 4.89 -1.08 19.76
CA ARG A 33 4.20 0.13 19.31
C ARG A 33 5.06 1.39 19.42
N GLU A 34 5.83 1.51 20.50
CA GLU A 34 6.74 2.64 20.74
C GLU A 34 7.88 2.62 19.74
N GLU A 35 8.56 1.50 19.60
CA GLU A 35 9.62 1.31 18.62
C GLU A 35 9.15 1.57 17.20
N PHE A 36 7.93 1.11 16.84
CA PHE A 36 7.36 1.38 15.53
C PHE A 36 7.16 2.88 15.30
N ARG A 37 6.65 3.64 16.30
CA ARG A 37 6.41 5.08 16.17
C ARG A 37 7.71 5.86 15.97
N GLU A 38 8.78 5.46 16.67
CA GLU A 38 10.09 6.11 16.61
C GLU A 38 10.92 5.71 15.38
N ALA A 39 10.64 4.55 14.80
CA ALA A 39 11.37 4.07 13.63
C ALA A 39 11.17 4.97 12.41
N VAL A 40 12.21 5.07 11.59
CA VAL A 40 12.16 5.76 10.30
C VAL A 40 11.16 5.06 9.39
N LYS A 41 10.24 5.82 8.83
CA LYS A 41 9.21 5.33 7.90
C LYS A 41 9.68 5.46 6.46
N PHE A 42 9.15 4.60 5.59
CA PHE A 42 9.22 4.86 4.18
C PHE A 42 8.36 6.08 3.85
N PRO A 43 8.88 7.04 3.08
CA PRO A 43 8.19 8.29 2.77
C PRO A 43 7.08 8.06 1.74
N ILE A 44 6.17 7.17 2.09
CA ILE A 44 4.98 6.82 1.33
C ILE A 44 3.76 7.30 2.10
N THR A 45 2.93 8.11 1.47
CA THR A 45 1.62 8.50 1.98
C THR A 45 0.53 7.80 1.18
N VAL A 46 -0.42 7.17 1.87
CA VAL A 46 -1.62 6.59 1.25
C VAL A 46 -2.77 7.55 1.41
N VAL A 47 -3.46 7.88 0.33
CA VAL A 47 -4.66 8.72 0.32
C VAL A 47 -5.86 7.84 -0.04
N LEU A 48 -6.86 7.78 0.83
CA LEU A 48 -8.10 7.06 0.61
C LEU A 48 -9.19 8.05 0.24
N ASP A 49 -9.55 8.07 -1.05
CA ASP A 49 -10.56 8.98 -1.61
C ASP A 49 -11.94 8.32 -1.55
N ASN A 50 -12.76 8.76 -0.57
CA ASN A 50 -14.14 8.31 -0.44
C ASN A 50 -14.32 6.79 -0.36
N VAL A 51 -13.40 6.08 0.25
CA VAL A 51 -13.50 4.62 0.47
C VAL A 51 -14.65 4.34 1.44
N ARG A 52 -15.54 3.39 1.10
CA ARG A 52 -16.75 3.12 1.87
C ARG A 52 -16.59 2.05 2.93
N SER A 53 -15.87 1.00 2.62
CA SER A 53 -15.76 -0.19 3.46
C SER A 53 -14.78 0.00 4.62
N MET A 54 -15.31 -0.05 5.84
CA MET A 54 -14.53 -0.02 7.08
C MET A 54 -13.51 -1.17 7.14
N HIS A 55 -13.87 -2.34 6.62
CA HIS A 55 -12.96 -3.50 6.55
C HIS A 55 -11.79 -3.25 5.59
N ASN A 56 -12.04 -2.59 4.45
CA ASN A 56 -10.98 -2.21 3.53
C ASN A 56 -10.05 -1.18 4.16
N VAL A 57 -10.59 -0.15 4.82
CA VAL A 57 -9.79 0.84 5.55
C VAL A 57 -8.89 0.17 6.59
N GLY A 58 -9.45 -0.72 7.42
CA GLY A 58 -8.66 -1.45 8.42
C GLY A 58 -7.58 -2.35 7.79
N SER A 59 -7.88 -3.00 6.67
CA SER A 59 -6.92 -3.81 5.94
C SER A 59 -5.78 -2.97 5.34
N VAL A 60 -6.09 -1.77 4.84
CA VAL A 60 -5.06 -0.82 4.36
C VAL A 60 -4.17 -0.37 5.52
N PHE A 61 -4.72 -0.06 6.70
CA PHE A 61 -3.90 0.24 7.88
C PHE A 61 -2.92 -0.88 8.21
N ARG A 62 -3.40 -2.14 8.21
CA ARG A 62 -2.55 -3.30 8.48
C ARG A 62 -1.45 -3.49 7.45
N THR A 63 -1.75 -3.26 6.18
CA THR A 63 -0.77 -3.32 5.09
C THR A 63 0.23 -2.19 5.19
N ALA A 64 -0.22 -0.97 5.52
CA ALA A 64 0.62 0.19 5.73
C ALA A 64 1.61 0.01 6.90
N ASP A 65 1.15 -0.61 7.99
CA ASP A 65 2.03 -1.01 9.11
C ASP A 65 3.14 -1.96 8.62
N ALA A 66 2.77 -3.00 7.87
CA ALA A 66 3.71 -4.01 7.38
C ALA A 66 4.80 -3.43 6.47
N PHE A 67 4.53 -2.35 5.75
CA PHE A 67 5.48 -1.67 4.86
C PHE A 67 6.04 -0.37 5.44
N MET A 68 5.87 -0.12 6.74
CA MET A 68 6.39 1.08 7.40
C MET A 68 5.97 2.38 6.69
N VAL A 69 4.74 2.43 6.17
CA VAL A 69 4.17 3.62 5.49
C VAL A 69 4.14 4.80 6.45
N GLU A 70 4.52 5.98 5.97
CA GLU A 70 4.62 7.18 6.80
C GLU A 70 3.25 7.64 7.32
N LYS A 71 2.23 7.69 6.44
CA LYS A 71 0.93 8.26 6.78
C LYS A 71 -0.21 7.72 5.91
N ILE A 72 -1.42 7.71 6.49
CA ILE A 72 -2.67 7.50 5.74
C ILE A 72 -3.54 8.75 5.86
N CYS A 73 -4.02 9.29 4.74
CA CYS A 73 -4.99 10.38 4.67
C CYS A 73 -6.38 9.80 4.37
N LEU A 74 -7.33 9.98 5.28
CA LEU A 74 -8.72 9.51 5.17
C LEU A 74 -9.58 10.67 4.66
N CYS A 75 -9.89 10.68 3.37
CA CYS A 75 -10.51 11.82 2.71
C CYS A 75 -12.01 11.62 2.51
N GLY A 76 -12.74 12.73 2.55
CA GLY A 76 -14.18 12.78 2.34
C GLY A 76 -14.94 11.96 3.38
N TYR A 77 -15.81 11.07 2.91
CA TYR A 77 -16.60 10.19 3.78
C TYR A 77 -15.91 8.87 4.15
N THR A 78 -14.61 8.71 3.83
CA THR A 78 -13.84 7.55 4.28
C THR A 78 -13.96 7.38 5.81
N PRO A 79 -14.37 6.19 6.30
CA PRO A 79 -14.51 5.93 7.72
C PRO A 79 -13.21 6.12 8.49
N LYS A 80 -13.33 6.62 9.71
CA LYS A 80 -12.18 7.01 10.55
C LYS A 80 -12.12 6.15 11.82
N PRO A 81 -10.91 5.81 12.30
CA PRO A 81 -10.77 5.27 13.65
C PRO A 81 -11.21 6.30 14.72
N PRO A 82 -11.66 5.83 15.91
CA PRO A 82 -11.88 4.42 16.25
C PRO A 82 -13.23 3.91 15.77
N HIS A 83 -13.25 2.76 15.10
CA HIS A 83 -14.47 2.08 14.72
C HIS A 83 -14.28 0.56 14.82
N ARG A 84 -15.29 -0.16 15.35
CA ARG A 84 -15.21 -1.60 15.60
C ARG A 84 -14.78 -2.41 14.36
N ASP A 85 -15.38 -2.11 13.21
CA ASP A 85 -15.16 -2.87 11.98
C ASP A 85 -13.82 -2.51 11.31
N ILE A 86 -13.28 -1.31 11.52
CA ILE A 86 -11.91 -0.96 11.16
C ILE A 86 -10.94 -1.78 12.03
N GLN A 87 -11.16 -1.82 13.35
CA GLN A 87 -10.29 -2.51 14.28
C GLN A 87 -10.20 -4.01 14.04
N LYS A 88 -11.29 -4.66 13.58
CA LYS A 88 -11.30 -6.09 13.24
C LYS A 88 -10.25 -6.48 12.19
N THR A 89 -9.97 -5.62 11.23
CA THR A 89 -9.03 -5.90 10.14
C THR A 89 -7.69 -5.19 10.33
N ALA A 90 -7.67 -4.05 10.99
CA ALA A 90 -6.45 -3.31 11.30
C ALA A 90 -5.56 -3.99 12.35
N LEU A 91 -6.15 -4.77 13.27
CA LEU A 91 -5.43 -5.51 14.34
C LEU A 91 -4.44 -4.63 15.12
N GLY A 92 -4.82 -3.40 15.46
CA GLY A 92 -4.01 -2.44 16.20
C GLY A 92 -3.20 -1.47 15.33
N ALA A 93 -3.11 -1.67 14.01
CA ALA A 93 -2.33 -0.80 13.12
C ALA A 93 -2.82 0.66 13.08
N THR A 94 -4.05 0.94 13.50
CA THR A 94 -4.54 2.32 13.66
C THR A 94 -3.87 3.09 14.82
N GLU A 95 -3.14 2.39 15.68
CA GLU A 95 -2.41 2.98 16.81
C GLU A 95 -0.91 3.15 16.50
N THR A 96 -0.41 2.48 15.46
CA THR A 96 0.99 2.53 15.04
C THR A 96 1.18 3.43 13.83
N VAL A 97 0.38 3.26 12.78
CA VAL A 97 0.45 4.07 11.55
C VAL A 97 -0.17 5.44 11.79
N SER A 98 0.58 6.49 11.47
CA SER A 98 0.06 7.87 11.53
C SER A 98 -1.07 8.06 10.51
N TRP A 99 -2.10 8.78 10.89
CA TRP A 99 -3.20 9.09 9.98
C TRP A 99 -3.81 10.46 10.27
N GLU A 100 -4.45 11.03 9.28
CA GLU A 100 -5.21 12.26 9.40
C GLU A 100 -6.53 12.19 8.61
N ALA A 101 -7.52 12.95 9.04
CA ALA A 101 -8.78 13.12 8.32
C ALA A 101 -8.72 14.37 7.46
N CYS A 102 -9.14 14.27 6.20
CA CYS A 102 -9.15 15.35 5.24
C CYS A 102 -10.56 15.50 4.64
N GLU A 103 -11.02 16.73 4.46
CA GLU A 103 -12.34 16.97 3.86
C GLU A 103 -12.35 16.67 2.35
N ASN A 104 -11.26 16.97 1.66
CA ASN A 104 -11.18 16.87 0.20
C ASN A 104 -9.84 16.26 -0.22
N ALA A 105 -9.91 15.16 -0.96
CA ALA A 105 -8.73 14.42 -1.41
C ALA A 105 -7.91 15.21 -2.42
N ALA A 106 -8.53 15.88 -3.39
CA ALA A 106 -7.81 16.66 -4.42
C ALA A 106 -7.00 17.81 -3.78
N LYS A 107 -7.57 18.52 -2.80
CA LYS A 107 -6.82 19.55 -2.04
C LYS A 107 -5.66 18.94 -1.25
N LYS A 108 -5.86 17.75 -0.65
CA LYS A 108 -4.79 17.05 0.06
C LYS A 108 -3.66 16.63 -0.89
N ILE A 109 -3.98 16.13 -2.07
CA ILE A 109 -3.02 15.79 -3.12
C ILE A 109 -2.17 17.01 -3.48
N GLN A 110 -2.80 18.17 -3.73
CA GLN A 110 -2.09 19.43 -4.03
C GLN A 110 -1.18 19.89 -2.87
N SER A 111 -1.59 19.67 -1.62
CA SER A 111 -0.74 19.95 -0.45
C SER A 111 0.49 19.04 -0.43
N LEU A 112 0.31 17.74 -0.64
CA LEU A 112 1.40 16.77 -0.69
C LEU A 112 2.40 17.09 -1.82
N GLN A 113 1.93 17.54 -2.98
CA GLN A 113 2.81 18.00 -4.06
C GLN A 113 3.68 19.18 -3.65
N LYS A 114 3.11 20.15 -2.92
CA LYS A 114 3.88 21.29 -2.36
C LYS A 114 4.91 20.85 -1.32
N GLU A 115 4.65 19.73 -0.65
CA GLU A 115 5.57 19.09 0.31
C GLU A 115 6.64 18.21 -0.39
N GLY A 116 6.62 18.14 -1.73
CA GLY A 116 7.59 17.41 -2.54
C GLY A 116 7.24 15.94 -2.82
N TYR A 117 5.98 15.53 -2.59
CA TYR A 117 5.52 14.20 -2.96
C TYR A 117 5.21 14.10 -4.46
N LEU A 118 5.67 13.05 -5.11
CA LEU A 118 5.08 12.60 -6.37
C LEU A 118 3.77 11.89 -6.09
N THR A 119 2.72 12.28 -6.76
CA THR A 119 1.36 11.81 -6.50
C THR A 119 0.86 10.97 -7.66
N PHE A 120 0.37 9.77 -7.35
CA PHE A 120 -0.15 8.82 -8.33
C PHE A 120 -1.57 8.40 -7.97
N ALA A 121 -2.48 8.52 -8.92
CA ALA A 121 -3.78 7.85 -8.83
C ALA A 121 -3.60 6.37 -9.18
N VAL A 122 -4.04 5.48 -8.32
CA VAL A 122 -4.07 4.03 -8.60
C VAL A 122 -5.39 3.73 -9.29
N GLU A 123 -5.40 3.90 -10.62
CA GLU A 123 -6.61 3.83 -11.44
C GLU A 123 -6.29 3.49 -12.89
N GLN A 124 -7.21 2.79 -13.57
CA GLN A 124 -7.13 2.51 -14.99
C GLN A 124 -7.59 3.71 -15.80
N THR A 125 -6.64 4.43 -16.38
CA THR A 125 -6.92 5.60 -17.24
C THR A 125 -6.34 5.38 -18.64
N LYS A 126 -6.72 6.23 -19.61
CA LYS A 126 -6.18 6.13 -20.98
C LYS A 126 -4.66 6.27 -21.05
N ASN A 127 -4.07 6.96 -20.07
CA ASN A 127 -2.63 7.28 -20.05
C ASN A 127 -1.96 6.77 -18.77
N SER A 128 -2.54 5.75 -18.10
CA SER A 128 -1.91 5.13 -16.93
C SER A 128 -0.63 4.40 -17.32
N VAL A 129 0.33 4.43 -16.42
CA VAL A 129 1.57 3.66 -16.54
C VAL A 129 1.38 2.33 -15.81
N SER A 130 1.83 1.23 -16.42
CA SER A 130 1.84 -0.06 -15.74
C SER A 130 2.68 0.01 -14.46
N LEU A 131 2.18 -0.55 -13.36
CA LEU A 131 2.89 -0.58 -12.08
C LEU A 131 4.29 -1.22 -12.19
N GLU A 132 4.43 -2.23 -13.06
CA GLU A 132 5.72 -2.89 -13.29
C GLU A 132 6.74 -1.99 -14.00
N ASP A 133 6.28 -1.02 -14.82
CA ASP A 133 7.12 -0.09 -15.58
C ASP A 133 7.35 1.23 -14.87
N LEU A 134 6.74 1.44 -13.69
CA LEU A 134 6.81 2.71 -12.95
C LEU A 134 8.28 3.02 -12.57
N PRO A 135 8.88 4.11 -13.10
CA PRO A 135 10.24 4.49 -12.74
C PRO A 135 10.25 5.22 -11.41
N LEU A 136 10.87 4.63 -10.39
CA LEU A 136 10.97 5.22 -9.05
C LEU A 136 12.40 5.53 -8.61
N THR A 137 13.38 5.38 -9.49
CA THR A 137 14.78 5.65 -9.16
C THR A 137 14.98 7.12 -8.80
N GLY A 138 15.54 7.39 -7.62
CA GLY A 138 15.78 8.74 -7.13
C GLY A 138 14.56 9.47 -6.57
N ILE A 139 13.40 8.84 -6.53
CA ILE A 139 12.18 9.42 -5.94
C ILE A 139 12.24 9.30 -4.43
N GLN A 140 12.09 10.43 -3.73
CA GLN A 140 12.21 10.49 -2.28
C GLN A 140 10.87 10.35 -1.55
N LYS A 141 9.77 10.87 -2.13
CA LYS A 141 8.46 10.90 -1.49
C LYS A 141 7.35 10.57 -2.47
N ILE A 142 6.46 9.67 -2.09
CA ILE A 142 5.36 9.19 -2.94
C ILE A 142 4.04 9.28 -2.21
N ALA A 143 3.00 9.77 -2.89
CA ALA A 143 1.63 9.65 -2.43
C ALA A 143 0.81 8.80 -3.41
N LEU A 144 0.16 7.77 -2.89
CA LEU A 144 -0.65 6.80 -3.62
C LEU A 144 -2.12 7.02 -3.28
N VAL A 145 -2.92 7.35 -4.28
CA VAL A 145 -4.35 7.65 -4.13
C VAL A 145 -5.17 6.44 -4.56
N PHE A 146 -5.98 5.93 -3.64
CA PHE A 146 -6.92 4.82 -3.88
C PHE A 146 -8.34 5.32 -3.74
N GLY A 147 -9.19 4.93 -4.66
CA GLY A 147 -10.55 5.42 -4.74
C GLY A 147 -11.62 4.51 -4.13
N ASN A 148 -12.84 4.92 -4.33
CA ASN A 148 -14.07 4.26 -3.94
C ASN A 148 -14.23 2.89 -4.62
N GLU A 149 -14.86 1.94 -3.94
CA GLU A 149 -15.05 0.57 -4.44
C GLU A 149 -15.96 0.48 -5.68
N ALA A 150 -16.85 1.45 -5.88
CA ALA A 150 -17.78 1.46 -6.99
C ALA A 150 -17.35 2.40 -8.12
N GLU A 151 -16.81 3.55 -7.76
CA GLU A 151 -16.53 4.65 -8.70
C GLU A 151 -15.03 4.83 -8.99
N GLY A 152 -14.16 4.14 -8.24
CA GLY A 152 -12.71 4.32 -8.35
C GLY A 152 -12.24 5.63 -7.76
N VAL A 153 -11.09 6.12 -8.22
CA VAL A 153 -10.54 7.44 -7.85
C VAL A 153 -11.36 8.52 -8.54
N SER A 154 -11.82 9.53 -7.78
CA SER A 154 -12.61 10.62 -8.33
C SER A 154 -11.85 11.41 -9.42
N GLU A 155 -12.59 11.93 -10.40
CA GLU A 155 -11.99 12.67 -11.52
C GLU A 155 -11.14 13.85 -11.05
N ASP A 156 -11.61 14.59 -10.02
CA ASP A 156 -10.86 15.70 -9.43
C ASP A 156 -9.52 15.23 -8.84
N CYS A 157 -9.47 14.03 -8.27
CA CYS A 157 -8.24 13.44 -7.73
C CYS A 157 -7.30 12.95 -8.83
N ILE A 158 -7.84 12.34 -9.89
CA ILE A 158 -7.06 11.94 -11.08
C ILE A 158 -6.40 13.17 -11.69
N GLN A 159 -7.16 14.25 -11.88
CA GLN A 159 -6.67 15.52 -12.43
C GLN A 159 -5.64 16.20 -11.51
N ALA A 160 -5.82 16.11 -10.20
CA ALA A 160 -4.88 16.65 -9.23
C ALA A 160 -3.56 15.86 -9.15
N CYS A 161 -3.58 14.57 -9.49
CA CYS A 161 -2.39 13.72 -9.48
C CYS A 161 -1.44 14.07 -10.65
N GLY A 162 -0.14 13.82 -10.46
CA GLY A 162 0.85 13.99 -11.52
C GLY A 162 0.77 12.92 -12.61
N ALA A 163 0.30 11.71 -12.25
CA ALA A 163 0.11 10.58 -13.15
C ALA A 163 -0.87 9.55 -12.57
N ALA A 164 -1.33 8.63 -13.40
CA ALA A 164 -2.05 7.44 -12.98
C ALA A 164 -1.18 6.18 -13.19
N ILE A 165 -1.32 5.22 -12.28
CA ILE A 165 -0.69 3.91 -12.37
C ILE A 165 -1.76 2.83 -12.33
N GLU A 166 -1.58 1.79 -13.12
CA GLU A 166 -2.50 0.66 -13.14
C GLU A 166 -1.81 -0.66 -12.79
N ILE A 167 -2.56 -1.54 -12.16
CA ILE A 167 -2.16 -2.93 -11.95
C ILE A 167 -2.62 -3.71 -13.17
N PRO A 168 -1.75 -4.37 -13.96
CA PRO A 168 -2.16 -5.19 -15.09
C PRO A 168 -3.15 -6.27 -14.67
N GLN A 169 -4.26 -6.41 -15.39
CA GLN A 169 -5.33 -7.35 -15.12
C GLN A 169 -5.67 -8.14 -16.38
N PHE A 170 -5.78 -9.47 -16.26
CA PHE A 170 -6.01 -10.39 -17.37
C PHE A 170 -7.29 -11.22 -17.20
N GLY A 171 -8.04 -10.95 -16.15
CA GLY A 171 -9.26 -11.68 -15.81
C GLY A 171 -10.53 -11.04 -16.41
N SER A 172 -11.68 -11.59 -16.04
CA SER A 172 -13.00 -11.10 -16.47
C SER A 172 -13.55 -9.95 -15.60
N LYS A 173 -12.92 -9.64 -14.47
CA LYS A 173 -13.35 -8.56 -13.58
C LYS A 173 -12.61 -7.28 -13.92
N HIS A 174 -13.29 -6.15 -13.70
CA HIS A 174 -12.78 -4.83 -14.09
C HIS A 174 -11.86 -4.19 -13.05
N SER A 175 -11.85 -4.69 -11.81
CA SER A 175 -11.04 -4.12 -10.73
C SER A 175 -10.70 -5.13 -9.65
N PHE A 176 -9.62 -4.87 -8.91
CA PHE A 176 -9.32 -5.52 -7.64
C PHE A 176 -10.08 -4.87 -6.48
N ASN A 177 -10.23 -5.60 -5.38
CA ASN A 177 -10.60 -4.99 -4.11
C ASN A 177 -9.51 -3.99 -3.70
N ILE A 178 -9.91 -2.83 -3.18
CA ILE A 178 -8.99 -1.74 -2.82
C ILE A 178 -7.88 -2.17 -1.85
N SER A 179 -8.19 -3.00 -0.85
CA SER A 179 -7.17 -3.47 0.10
C SER A 179 -6.16 -4.41 -0.55
N VAL A 180 -6.57 -5.15 -1.57
CA VAL A 180 -5.69 -5.99 -2.40
C VAL A 180 -4.83 -5.10 -3.29
N SER A 181 -5.43 -4.12 -3.97
CA SER A 181 -4.70 -3.13 -4.77
C SER A 181 -3.63 -2.43 -3.94
N ALA A 182 -3.99 -1.97 -2.73
CA ALA A 182 -3.04 -1.33 -1.83
C ALA A 182 -1.86 -2.25 -1.47
N GLY A 183 -2.13 -3.53 -1.22
CA GLY A 183 -1.07 -4.51 -0.95
C GLY A 183 -0.12 -4.71 -2.12
N ILE A 184 -0.65 -4.86 -3.33
CA ILE A 184 0.15 -5.04 -4.56
C ILE A 184 0.99 -3.80 -4.84
N VAL A 185 0.38 -2.61 -4.82
CA VAL A 185 1.05 -1.36 -5.14
C VAL A 185 2.10 -1.01 -4.09
N LEU A 186 1.78 -1.12 -2.81
CA LEU A 186 2.73 -0.85 -1.73
C LEU A 186 3.94 -1.78 -1.77
N TRP A 187 3.74 -3.07 -2.05
CA TRP A 187 4.84 -4.01 -2.22
C TRP A 187 5.76 -3.63 -3.38
N GLU A 188 5.21 -3.32 -4.55
CA GLU A 188 6.01 -2.98 -5.72
C GLU A 188 6.74 -1.64 -5.55
N VAL A 189 6.05 -0.61 -5.02
CA VAL A 189 6.65 0.70 -4.73
C VAL A 189 7.77 0.56 -3.69
N TYR A 190 7.52 -0.15 -2.59
CA TYR A 190 8.52 -0.43 -1.56
C TYR A 190 9.77 -1.08 -2.18
N LYS A 191 9.59 -2.11 -3.00
CA LYS A 191 10.66 -2.84 -3.66
C LYS A 191 11.49 -1.95 -4.59
N LYS A 192 10.82 -1.11 -5.39
CA LYS A 192 11.47 -0.18 -6.33
C LYS A 192 12.18 0.99 -5.64
N MET A 193 11.71 1.42 -4.48
CA MET A 193 12.39 2.46 -3.69
C MET A 193 13.64 1.96 -2.96
N GLN A 194 13.84 0.65 -2.84
CA GLN A 194 15.03 0.05 -2.24
C GLN A 194 16.12 -0.31 -3.26
N ALA A 195 15.78 -0.34 -4.54
CA ALA A 195 16.70 -0.68 -5.63
C ALA A 195 17.56 0.52 -6.05
#